data_d0baf127b776bafdfdf36a4198aed57b
#
_entry.id   d0baf127b776bafdfdf36a4198aed57b
#
_cell.length_a   1.000
_cell.length_b   1.000
_cell.length_c   1.000
_cell.angle_alpha   90.00
_cell.angle_beta   90.00
_cell.angle_gamma   90.00
#
_symmetry.space_group_name_H-M   'P 1'
#
loop_
_entity.id
_entity.type
_entity.pdbx_description
1 polymer ?
#
loop_
_entity_poly.entity_id
_entity_poly.type
_entity_poly.pdbx_seq_one_letter_code
_entity_poly.pdbx_strand_id
1 'polypeptide(L)'
;NKIIDCLKRVSPSMSARILQPGAIYQKPPLIEKYNPYTTDWIETDNLTKTYQGFSPELSKEVLYRMDHGEAFHDIITLHHHSTTLYIHKKEDKEYFHVIPLTHLHQEYTAYPLFDGLDQHYDLIDEKDRIKQQTSDLAKFIQNEYQRNVHKLNKLQQTLFESQNSDDLRIK
;
A
#
# COMPACT_ATOMS: atom_id res chain seq x y z
N ASN A 1 -2.14 32.28 5.86
CA ASN A 1 -2.13 31.12 6.74
C ASN A 1 -0.79 30.37 6.57
N LYS A 2 -0.04 30.18 7.68
CA LYS A 2 1.20 29.40 7.68
C LYS A 2 0.90 27.98 8.21
N ILE A 3 1.63 27.01 7.68
CA ILE A 3 1.59 25.62 8.18
C ILE A 3 2.31 25.59 9.52
N ILE A 4 1.63 25.09 10.56
CA ILE A 4 2.19 24.98 11.90
C ILE A 4 3.05 23.71 11.97
N ASP A 5 2.46 22.57 11.53
CA ASP A 5 3.13 21.28 11.48
C ASP A 5 2.56 20.41 10.35
N CYS A 6 3.26 19.32 9.98
CA CYS A 6 2.85 18.39 8.93
C CYS A 6 3.38 16.99 9.20
N LEU A 7 2.54 15.99 8.98
CA LEU A 7 2.91 14.57 9.13
C LEU A 7 4.01 14.14 8.14
N LYS A 8 3.97 14.69 6.93
CA LYS A 8 4.97 14.43 5.89
C LYS A 8 5.48 15.76 5.34
N ARG A 9 6.78 15.97 5.44
CA ARG A 9 7.42 17.15 4.86
C ARG A 9 7.61 16.98 3.35
N VAL A 10 7.22 17.98 2.60
CA VAL A 10 7.40 18.06 1.14
C VAL A 10 8.19 19.33 0.83
N SER A 11 9.42 19.14 0.36
CA SER A 11 10.31 20.25 0.00
C SER A 11 10.00 20.81 -1.39
N PRO A 12 10.51 22.00 -1.72
CA PRO A 12 10.35 22.60 -3.06
C PRO A 12 10.89 21.74 -4.20
N SER A 13 11.89 20.90 -3.93
CA SER A 13 12.44 19.95 -4.91
C SER A 13 11.54 18.75 -5.18
N MET A 14 10.61 18.44 -4.27
CA MET A 14 9.70 17.30 -4.38
C MET A 14 8.36 17.65 -5.03
N SER A 15 7.90 18.89 -4.84
CA SER A 15 6.61 19.35 -5.35
C SER A 15 6.55 20.88 -5.38
N ALA A 16 5.80 21.44 -6.34
CA ALA A 16 5.49 22.86 -6.38
C ALA A 16 4.68 23.31 -5.15
N ARG A 17 3.95 22.40 -4.50
CA ARG A 17 3.22 22.65 -3.27
C ARG A 17 4.06 22.22 -2.07
N ILE A 18 4.64 23.18 -1.39
CA ILE A 18 5.50 22.96 -0.23
C ILE A 18 4.65 22.65 1.01
N LEU A 19 4.97 21.56 1.71
CA LEU A 19 4.36 21.18 2.98
C LEU A 19 5.46 21.05 4.04
N GLN A 20 5.73 22.15 4.73
CA GLN A 20 6.67 22.18 5.85
C GLN A 20 6.30 23.28 6.84
N PRO A 21 6.66 23.14 8.13
CA PRO A 21 6.40 24.17 9.12
C PRO A 21 6.95 25.54 8.69
N GLY A 22 6.13 26.58 8.86
CA GLY A 22 6.46 27.94 8.48
C GLY A 22 6.16 28.32 7.02
N ALA A 23 5.94 27.36 6.13
CA ALA A 23 5.53 27.64 4.74
C ALA A 23 4.10 28.20 4.67
N ILE A 24 3.81 28.97 3.63
CA ILE A 24 2.46 29.44 3.36
C ILE A 24 1.61 28.27 2.86
N TYR A 25 0.48 28.04 3.53
CA TYR A 25 -0.45 26.99 3.09
C TYR A 25 -1.06 27.35 1.74
N GLN A 26 -0.90 26.44 0.78
CA GLN A 26 -1.54 26.48 -0.52
C GLN A 26 -2.55 25.34 -0.62
N LYS A 27 -3.76 25.64 -1.09
CA LYS A 27 -4.75 24.58 -1.36
C LYS A 27 -4.23 23.62 -2.42
N PRO A 28 -4.60 22.33 -2.38
CA PRO A 28 -4.34 21.44 -3.48
C PRO A 28 -4.92 22.00 -4.78
N PRO A 29 -4.30 21.76 -5.94
CA PRO A 29 -4.92 22.08 -7.21
C PRO A 29 -6.26 21.34 -7.32
N LEU A 30 -7.28 22.04 -7.78
CA LEU A 30 -8.56 21.41 -8.11
C LEU A 30 -8.32 20.51 -9.32
N ILE A 31 -8.61 19.24 -9.15
CA ILE A 31 -8.65 18.31 -10.27
C ILE A 31 -10.09 18.30 -10.75
N GLU A 32 -10.33 18.82 -11.94
CA GLU A 32 -11.64 18.83 -12.58
C GLU A 32 -11.96 17.41 -13.03
N LYS A 33 -12.74 16.69 -12.22
CA LYS A 33 -13.27 15.37 -12.52
C LYS A 33 -14.77 15.42 -12.40
N TYR A 34 -15.46 14.65 -13.23
CA TYR A 34 -16.90 14.55 -13.22
C TYR A 34 -17.38 13.77 -11.98
N ASN A 35 -18.51 14.17 -11.45
CA ASN A 35 -19.18 13.41 -10.39
C ASN A 35 -19.96 12.24 -11.03
N PRO A 36 -19.60 10.97 -10.77
CA PRO A 36 -20.24 9.82 -11.41
C PRO A 36 -21.73 9.66 -11.06
N TYR A 37 -22.17 10.25 -9.95
CA TYR A 37 -23.58 10.17 -9.52
C TYR A 37 -24.51 11.17 -10.22
N THR A 38 -23.95 12.17 -10.88
CA THR A 38 -24.71 13.25 -11.52
C THR A 38 -24.37 13.44 -13.00
N THR A 39 -23.40 12.69 -13.50
CA THR A 39 -22.92 12.80 -14.88
C THR A 39 -23.14 11.48 -15.60
N ASP A 40 -23.70 11.54 -16.78
CA ASP A 40 -23.85 10.37 -17.65
C ASP A 40 -22.48 9.82 -18.09
N TRP A 41 -22.53 8.63 -18.70
CA TRP A 41 -21.33 8.00 -19.24
C TRP A 41 -20.61 8.90 -20.25
N ILE A 42 -19.33 9.07 -20.02
CA ILE A 42 -18.40 9.75 -20.93
C ILE A 42 -17.42 8.69 -21.44
N GLU A 43 -17.35 8.52 -22.74
CA GLU A 43 -16.37 7.61 -23.34
C GLU A 43 -14.96 8.11 -23.05
N THR A 44 -14.16 7.25 -22.43
CA THR A 44 -12.82 7.62 -21.95
C THR A 44 -11.94 6.39 -21.76
N ASP A 45 -10.66 6.53 -22.08
CA ASP A 45 -9.65 5.48 -21.86
C ASP A 45 -9.23 5.38 -20.38
N ASN A 46 -9.61 6.35 -19.53
CA ASN A 46 -9.13 6.40 -18.16
C ASN A 46 -10.16 6.94 -17.16
N LEU A 47 -10.98 6.05 -16.63
CA LEU A 47 -12.01 6.39 -15.65
C LEU A 47 -11.46 7.04 -14.38
N THR A 48 -10.28 6.65 -13.94
CA THR A 48 -9.67 7.24 -12.71
C THR A 48 -9.30 8.70 -12.87
N LYS A 49 -9.04 9.16 -14.10
CA LYS A 49 -8.78 10.57 -14.40
C LYS A 49 -10.05 11.34 -14.70
N THR A 50 -11.06 10.68 -15.22
CA THR A 50 -12.32 11.29 -15.69
C THR A 50 -13.31 11.50 -14.55
N TYR A 51 -13.49 10.50 -13.69
CA TYR A 51 -14.49 10.53 -12.63
C TYR A 51 -13.87 10.67 -11.23
N GLN A 52 -14.59 11.34 -10.34
CA GLN A 52 -14.24 11.43 -8.92
C GLN A 52 -14.45 10.08 -8.24
N GLY A 53 -13.59 9.74 -7.28
CA GLY A 53 -13.74 8.54 -6.46
C GLY A 53 -13.41 7.20 -7.14
N PHE A 54 -13.04 7.21 -8.43
CA PHE A 54 -12.67 5.98 -9.13
C PHE A 54 -11.26 5.52 -8.77
N SER A 55 -11.18 4.32 -8.21
CA SER A 55 -9.94 3.56 -8.06
C SER A 55 -9.64 2.76 -9.33
N PRO A 56 -8.40 2.28 -9.53
CA PRO A 56 -8.09 1.38 -10.64
C PRO A 56 -8.96 0.11 -10.65
N GLU A 57 -9.26 -0.45 -9.47
CA GLU A 57 -10.06 -1.67 -9.36
C GLU A 57 -11.53 -1.41 -9.67
N LEU A 58 -12.11 -0.31 -9.17
CA LEU A 58 -13.46 0.08 -9.55
C LEU A 58 -13.57 0.35 -11.05
N SER A 59 -12.55 0.97 -11.64
CA SER A 59 -12.53 1.24 -13.10
C SER A 59 -12.58 -0.04 -13.92
N LYS A 60 -11.80 -1.06 -13.53
CA LYS A 60 -11.82 -2.38 -14.19
C LYS A 60 -13.19 -3.06 -14.04
N GLU A 61 -13.77 -3.00 -12.84
CA GLU A 61 -15.07 -3.60 -12.59
C GLU A 61 -16.18 -2.94 -13.41
N VAL A 62 -16.18 -1.61 -13.45
CA VAL A 62 -17.20 -0.87 -14.24
C VAL A 62 -17.08 -1.21 -15.72
N LEU A 63 -15.87 -1.19 -16.29
CA LEU A 63 -15.66 -1.56 -17.69
C LEU A 63 -16.06 -3.02 -17.95
N TYR A 64 -15.66 -3.94 -17.08
CA TYR A 64 -16.03 -5.34 -17.19
C TYR A 64 -17.55 -5.56 -17.22
N ARG A 65 -18.30 -4.92 -16.32
CA ARG A 65 -19.76 -5.02 -16.26
C ARG A 65 -20.43 -4.39 -17.48
N MET A 66 -19.91 -3.24 -17.93
CA MET A 66 -20.42 -2.60 -19.15
C MET A 66 -20.22 -3.48 -20.39
N ASP A 67 -19.08 -4.15 -20.50
CA ASP A 67 -18.81 -5.12 -21.59
C ASP A 67 -19.77 -6.33 -21.54
N HIS A 68 -20.32 -6.63 -20.36
CA HIS A 68 -21.33 -7.68 -20.16
C HIS A 68 -22.78 -7.15 -20.23
N GLY A 69 -22.98 -5.90 -20.65
CA GLY A 69 -24.30 -5.33 -20.96
C GLY A 69 -24.96 -4.58 -19.80
N GLU A 70 -24.27 -4.36 -18.67
CA GLU A 70 -24.78 -3.51 -17.61
C GLU A 70 -24.62 -2.02 -17.97
N ALA A 71 -25.59 -1.18 -17.62
CA ALA A 71 -25.48 0.26 -17.84
C ALA A 71 -24.63 0.92 -16.75
N PHE A 72 -23.83 1.92 -17.14
CA PHE A 72 -22.98 2.69 -16.21
C PHE A 72 -23.77 3.22 -15.01
N HIS A 73 -24.93 3.82 -15.26
CA HIS A 73 -25.78 4.38 -14.21
C HIS A 73 -26.23 3.33 -13.19
N ASP A 74 -26.56 2.12 -13.61
CA ASP A 74 -27.01 1.04 -12.74
C ASP A 74 -25.87 0.57 -11.82
N ILE A 75 -24.66 0.44 -12.37
CA ILE A 75 -23.46 0.06 -11.61
C ILE A 75 -23.15 1.13 -10.55
N ILE A 76 -23.22 2.41 -10.92
CA ILE A 76 -22.95 3.52 -10.00
C ILE A 76 -24.03 3.63 -8.93
N THR A 77 -25.29 3.40 -9.27
CA THR A 77 -26.40 3.36 -8.32
C THR A 77 -26.22 2.22 -7.31
N LEU A 78 -25.83 1.03 -7.77
CA LEU A 78 -25.49 -0.10 -6.90
C LEU A 78 -24.36 0.25 -5.93
N HIS A 79 -23.29 0.87 -6.43
CA HIS A 79 -22.16 1.33 -5.61
C HIS A 79 -22.60 2.36 -4.56
N HIS A 80 -23.45 3.31 -4.92
CA HIS A 80 -23.89 4.39 -4.04
C HIS A 80 -24.76 3.91 -2.87
N HIS A 81 -25.61 2.91 -3.11
CA HIS A 81 -26.56 2.41 -2.12
C HIS A 81 -26.11 1.14 -1.39
N SER A 82 -24.92 0.67 -1.65
CA SER A 82 -24.42 -0.54 -1.01
C SER A 82 -24.19 -0.35 0.48
N THR A 83 -24.69 -1.31 1.26
CA THR A 83 -24.43 -1.45 2.71
C THR A 83 -23.61 -2.69 3.03
N THR A 84 -23.01 -3.29 2.01
CA THR A 84 -22.26 -4.55 2.08
C THR A 84 -20.82 -4.32 1.66
N LEU A 85 -19.89 -4.92 2.38
CA LEU A 85 -18.48 -5.02 2.00
C LEU A 85 -18.21 -6.41 1.43
N TYR A 86 -17.63 -6.46 0.25
CA TYR A 86 -17.20 -7.68 -0.42
C TYR A 86 -15.68 -7.80 -0.34
N ILE A 87 -15.19 -8.89 0.23
CA ILE A 87 -13.76 -9.16 0.38
C ILE A 87 -13.39 -10.31 -0.54
N HIS A 88 -12.47 -10.06 -1.46
CA HIS A 88 -11.92 -11.03 -2.41
C HIS A 88 -10.48 -11.35 -2.03
N LYS A 89 -10.10 -12.62 -2.07
CA LYS A 89 -8.71 -13.06 -1.88
C LYS A 89 -8.17 -13.59 -3.19
N LYS A 90 -7.08 -13.00 -3.67
CA LYS A 90 -6.37 -13.45 -4.86
C LYS A 90 -4.88 -13.57 -4.54
N GLU A 91 -4.38 -14.80 -4.53
CA GLU A 91 -3.03 -15.12 -4.09
C GLU A 91 -2.80 -14.57 -2.66
N ASP A 92 -1.76 -13.76 -2.44
CA ASP A 92 -1.45 -13.12 -1.15
C ASP A 92 -2.11 -11.74 -0.97
N LYS A 93 -2.94 -11.32 -1.92
CA LYS A 93 -3.60 -10.00 -1.90
C LYS A 93 -5.07 -10.11 -1.55
N GLU A 94 -5.51 -9.19 -0.72
CA GLU A 94 -6.90 -9.02 -0.35
C GLU A 94 -7.42 -7.72 -0.97
N TYR A 95 -8.56 -7.83 -1.64
CA TYR A 95 -9.25 -6.70 -2.26
C TYR A 95 -10.61 -6.57 -1.59
N PHE A 96 -10.97 -5.38 -1.19
CA PHE A 96 -12.31 -5.12 -0.67
C PHE A 96 -12.99 -3.98 -1.41
N HIS A 97 -14.29 -4.10 -1.59
CA HIS A 97 -15.10 -3.08 -2.24
C HIS A 97 -16.56 -3.17 -1.79
N VAL A 98 -17.32 -2.10 -1.99
CA VAL A 98 -18.76 -2.06 -1.66
C VAL A 98 -19.65 -2.71 -2.72
N ILE A 99 -19.08 -3.10 -3.85
CA ILE A 99 -19.71 -3.97 -4.84
C ILE A 99 -18.82 -5.17 -5.13
N PRO A 100 -19.35 -6.33 -5.53
CA PRO A 100 -18.54 -7.48 -5.91
C PRO A 100 -17.63 -7.12 -7.08
N LEU A 101 -16.33 -7.45 -6.99
CA LEU A 101 -15.36 -7.26 -8.08
C LEU A 101 -15.37 -8.51 -8.97
N THR A 102 -16.36 -8.61 -9.85
CA THR A 102 -16.62 -9.78 -10.68
C THR A 102 -15.54 -10.01 -11.74
N HIS A 103 -14.86 -8.96 -12.17
CA HIS A 103 -13.71 -9.02 -13.09
C HIS A 103 -12.52 -9.84 -12.53
N LEU A 104 -12.46 -10.05 -11.22
CA LEU A 104 -11.40 -10.85 -10.61
C LEU A 104 -11.61 -12.35 -10.81
N HIS A 105 -12.83 -12.79 -11.13
CA HIS A 105 -13.23 -14.21 -11.24
C HIS A 105 -12.89 -15.04 -10.00
N GLN A 106 -12.98 -14.42 -8.81
CA GLN A 106 -12.65 -15.01 -7.51
C GLN A 106 -13.89 -15.05 -6.63
N GLU A 107 -13.93 -16.04 -5.74
CA GLU A 107 -14.92 -16.05 -4.67
C GLU A 107 -14.71 -14.85 -3.73
N TYR A 108 -15.80 -14.42 -3.13
CA TYR A 108 -15.79 -13.33 -2.16
C TYR A 108 -16.58 -13.71 -0.91
N THR A 109 -16.26 -13.06 0.19
CA THR A 109 -17.05 -13.09 1.40
C THR A 109 -17.74 -11.74 1.56
N ALA A 110 -19.04 -11.75 1.86
CA ALA A 110 -19.83 -10.55 2.04
C ALA A 110 -20.10 -10.31 3.54
N TYR A 111 -19.91 -9.08 3.99
CA TYR A 111 -20.14 -8.63 5.37
C TYR A 111 -21.01 -7.38 5.36
N PRO A 112 -21.75 -7.09 6.45
CA PRO A 112 -22.24 -5.74 6.67
C PRO A 112 -21.08 -4.74 6.60
N LEU A 113 -21.28 -3.58 5.98
CA LEU A 113 -20.19 -2.66 5.60
C LEU A 113 -19.25 -2.31 6.76
N PHE A 114 -19.81 -1.92 7.90
CA PHE A 114 -19.01 -1.51 9.06
C PHE A 114 -18.30 -2.69 9.72
N ASP A 115 -19.00 -3.80 9.93
CA ASP A 115 -18.42 -5.01 10.53
C ASP A 115 -17.29 -5.57 9.68
N GLY A 116 -17.44 -5.54 8.35
CA GLY A 116 -16.40 -5.97 7.43
C GLY A 116 -15.19 -5.05 7.42
N LEU A 117 -15.38 -3.74 7.54
CA LEU A 117 -14.27 -2.79 7.67
C LEU A 117 -13.52 -2.98 8.99
N ASP A 118 -14.23 -3.09 10.10
CA ASP A 118 -13.61 -3.32 11.41
C ASP A 118 -12.79 -4.60 11.38
N GLN A 119 -13.37 -5.71 10.91
CA GLN A 119 -12.64 -6.98 10.81
C GLN A 119 -11.40 -6.90 9.91
N HIS A 120 -11.49 -6.20 8.78
CA HIS A 120 -10.37 -6.05 7.85
C HIS A 120 -9.22 -5.24 8.48
N TYR A 121 -9.53 -4.10 9.09
CA TYR A 121 -8.51 -3.22 9.69
C TYR A 121 -7.94 -3.77 11.00
N ASP A 122 -8.73 -4.45 11.82
CA ASP A 122 -8.24 -5.12 13.03
C ASP A 122 -7.14 -6.15 12.71
N LEU A 123 -7.29 -6.92 11.61
CA LEU A 123 -6.27 -7.86 11.14
C LEU A 123 -4.99 -7.15 10.68
N ILE A 124 -5.11 -5.99 10.03
CA ILE A 124 -3.96 -5.19 9.59
C ILE A 124 -3.23 -4.61 10.81
N ASP A 125 -3.96 -4.00 11.74
CA ASP A 125 -3.41 -3.39 12.94
C ASP A 125 -2.70 -4.44 13.82
N GLU A 126 -3.26 -5.64 13.94
CA GLU A 126 -2.62 -6.73 14.65
C GLU A 126 -1.32 -7.16 14.00
N LYS A 127 -1.29 -7.33 12.68
CA LYS A 127 -0.05 -7.64 11.92
C LYS A 127 1.00 -6.55 12.09
N ASP A 128 0.62 -5.29 12.01
CA ASP A 128 1.55 -4.17 12.17
C ASP A 128 2.06 -4.06 13.61
N ARG A 129 1.23 -4.32 14.61
CA ARG A 129 1.64 -4.41 16.02
C ARG A 129 2.67 -5.52 16.25
N ILE A 130 2.41 -6.72 15.73
CA ILE A 130 3.35 -7.85 15.80
C ILE A 130 4.66 -7.49 15.13
N LYS A 131 4.61 -6.90 13.93
CA LYS A 131 5.80 -6.47 13.18
C LYS A 131 6.62 -5.43 13.93
N GLN A 132 5.98 -4.46 14.58
CA GLN A 132 6.67 -3.47 15.42
C GLN A 132 7.34 -4.13 16.63
N GLN A 133 6.62 -4.99 17.35
CA GLN A 133 7.15 -5.68 18.53
C GLN A 133 8.33 -6.61 18.20
N THR A 134 8.31 -7.23 17.02
CA THR A 134 9.38 -8.16 16.61
C THR A 134 10.55 -7.47 15.90
N SER A 135 10.39 -6.22 15.45
CA SER A 135 11.42 -5.53 14.67
C SER A 135 12.72 -5.30 15.46
N ASP A 136 12.62 -5.00 16.74
CA ASP A 136 13.81 -4.75 17.59
C ASP A 136 14.55 -6.05 17.88
N LEU A 137 13.82 -7.13 18.10
CA LEU A 137 14.40 -8.47 18.26
C LEU A 137 15.10 -8.93 16.97
N ALA A 138 14.47 -8.71 15.81
CA ALA A 138 15.07 -9.04 14.52
C ALA A 138 16.37 -8.24 14.27
N LYS A 139 16.40 -6.95 14.59
CA LYS A 139 17.60 -6.11 14.51
C LYS A 139 18.69 -6.60 15.47
N PHE A 140 18.33 -6.96 16.69
CA PHE A 140 19.29 -7.50 17.65
C PHE A 140 19.93 -8.79 17.14
N ILE A 141 19.13 -9.75 16.68
CA ILE A 141 19.61 -11.02 16.11
C ILE A 141 20.52 -10.77 14.90
N GLN A 142 20.12 -9.87 13.99
CA GLN A 142 20.92 -9.53 12.81
C GLN A 142 22.28 -8.92 13.19
N ASN A 143 22.31 -8.04 14.18
CA ASN A 143 23.54 -7.43 14.67
C ASN A 143 24.47 -8.46 15.30
N GLU A 144 23.95 -9.37 16.14
CA GLU A 144 24.74 -10.44 16.75
C GLU A 144 25.26 -11.43 15.70
N TYR A 145 24.45 -11.77 14.70
CA TYR A 145 24.89 -12.58 13.57
C TYR A 145 26.07 -11.94 12.84
N GLN A 146 25.96 -10.67 12.47
CA GLN A 146 27.04 -9.95 11.78
C GLN A 146 28.32 -9.86 12.63
N ARG A 147 28.20 -9.60 13.94
CA ARG A 147 29.33 -9.60 14.88
C ARG A 147 30.04 -10.95 14.92
N ASN A 148 29.28 -12.03 14.97
CA ASN A 148 29.85 -13.38 15.01
C ASN A 148 30.52 -13.75 13.70
N VAL A 149 29.93 -13.41 12.55
CA VAL A 149 30.57 -13.58 11.23
C VAL A 149 31.87 -12.81 11.14
N HIS A 150 31.90 -11.56 11.60
CA HIS A 150 33.14 -10.76 11.60
C HIS A 150 34.24 -11.36 12.51
N LYS A 151 33.88 -11.83 13.70
CA LYS A 151 34.81 -12.53 14.59
C LYS A 151 35.38 -13.79 13.97
N LEU A 152 34.52 -14.58 13.32
CA LEU A 152 34.92 -15.83 12.64
C LEU A 152 35.90 -15.55 11.51
N ASN A 153 35.62 -14.57 10.67
CA ASN A 153 36.53 -14.16 9.58
C ASN A 153 37.87 -13.70 10.11
N LYS A 154 37.88 -12.91 11.17
CA LYS A 154 39.13 -12.46 11.83
C LYS A 154 39.94 -13.61 12.41
N LEU A 155 39.30 -14.57 13.06
CA LEU A 155 39.97 -15.76 13.61
C LEU A 155 40.53 -16.64 12.46
N GLN A 156 39.79 -16.81 11.37
CA GLN A 156 40.28 -17.55 10.20
C GLN A 156 41.52 -16.88 9.58
N GLN A 157 41.50 -15.56 9.47
CA GLN A 157 42.66 -14.80 8.99
C GLN A 157 43.88 -14.95 9.92
N THR A 158 43.69 -14.81 11.23
CA THR A 158 44.77 -14.99 12.23
C THR A 158 45.33 -16.41 12.19
N LEU A 159 44.47 -17.41 12.01
CA LEU A 159 44.91 -18.81 11.88
C LEU A 159 45.75 -19.03 10.63
N PHE A 160 45.31 -18.47 9.51
CA PHE A 160 46.06 -18.52 8.23
C PHE A 160 47.41 -17.83 8.32
N GLU A 161 47.48 -16.64 8.93
CA GLU A 161 48.73 -15.91 9.18
C GLU A 161 49.69 -16.67 10.11
N SER A 162 49.16 -17.32 11.16
CA SER A 162 49.93 -18.14 12.09
C SER A 162 50.53 -19.36 11.38
N GLN A 163 49.75 -20.09 10.59
CA GLN A 163 50.24 -21.24 9.82
C GLN A 163 51.38 -20.85 8.84
N ASN A 164 51.21 -19.75 8.11
CA ASN A 164 52.21 -19.25 7.18
C ASN A 164 53.49 -18.77 7.89
N SER A 165 53.37 -18.27 9.11
CA SER A 165 54.51 -17.83 9.95
C SER A 165 55.33 -19.02 10.49
N ASP A 166 54.67 -20.13 10.80
CA ASP A 166 55.37 -21.37 11.22
C ASP A 166 56.18 -22.00 10.08
N ASP A 167 55.65 -21.99 8.82
CA ASP A 167 56.37 -22.43 7.64
C ASP A 167 57.64 -21.61 7.35
N LEU A 168 57.69 -20.36 7.73
CA LEU A 168 58.90 -19.50 7.62
C LEU A 168 59.95 -19.73 8.70
N ARG A 169 59.58 -20.37 9.85
CA ARG A 169 60.48 -20.67 10.96
C ARG A 169 61.24 -21.99 10.74
N ILE A 170 60.77 -22.85 9.87
CA ILE A 170 61.34 -24.18 9.58
C ILE A 170 62.43 -24.13 8.47
N LYS A 171 62.67 -22.95 7.90
CA LYS A 171 63.79 -22.69 6.98
C LYS A 171 64.90 -21.96 7.69
#